data_0f0a4add3278345b3ff1ba918636643b
#
_entry.id   0f0a4add3278345b3ff1ba918636643b
#
_cell.length_a   1.000
_cell.length_b   1.000
_cell.length_c   1.000
_cell.angle_alpha   90.00
_cell.angle_beta   90.00
_cell.angle_gamma   90.00
#
_symmetry.space_group_name_H-M   'P 1'
#
loop_
_entity.id
_entity.type
_entity.pdbx_description
1 polymer ?
#
loop_
_entity_poly.entity_id
_entity_poly.type
_entity_poly.pdbx_seq_one_letter_code
_entity_poly.pdbx_strand_id
1 'polypeptide(L)'
;MQLKIDEVFAEKIIPADDSVRLLDDIVEGMDHSALIRAYSRTGRKPATNPVTMLKILLYATMERIYASREIASSCKRDINFIWLLDGAKAPNHSEIARFRSKRLSECAEEYHYQLVKALREAGEIKYEHLFVDGTKIEANANKYSFVWKKSTTKYEVRLNDKLDGLVPEMCSKYGILSEAAEWLLIELESRVTTPFVYGRGRRKSELQRDIEKLRELLGRKAKYANYQETFKGRNSFSKTDPDATFMHMKDDHMRNAQLKPGYNVQIGVEGEYIVGVDISSERSDQLTLIPLVDSIEGNLGIRYSDVTTDAGYESEENYSYFEGKQQTCYIKPQNYEKSKTRKFKNDMNLRENMPYDPEKDEYTCQNGKKLRAVYIGKRQSKSGFESEITYYECESCEGCDYKKSCTRAKGNRKMQISKEFLRQRSESRERIISETGVLLRMNRSIQAEGAFGVIKQDYGFRQFLLRGNKKVRTELLLIAMGYNFNKLHNKIQYNRTGRQLFEKLTA
;
A
#
# COMPACT_ATOMS: atom_id res chain seq x y z
N MET A 1 -11.14 32.38 35.62
CA MET A 1 -11.14 31.73 36.94
C MET A 1 -11.70 30.28 36.84
N GLN A 2 -12.75 30.02 36.07
CA GLN A 2 -13.33 28.67 35.91
C GLN A 2 -12.39 27.68 35.23
N LEU A 3 -11.61 28.08 34.22
CA LEU A 3 -10.63 27.24 33.54
C LEU A 3 -9.53 26.66 34.45
N LYS A 4 -9.06 27.44 35.46
CA LYS A 4 -8.07 26.94 36.41
C LYS A 4 -8.60 25.92 37.41
N ILE A 5 -9.90 25.93 37.67
CA ILE A 5 -10.56 24.95 38.57
C ILE A 5 -10.64 23.60 37.83
N ASP A 6 -10.99 23.62 36.53
CA ASP A 6 -11.10 22.41 35.71
C ASP A 6 -9.74 21.70 35.52
N GLU A 7 -8.65 22.46 35.38
CA GLU A 7 -7.27 21.94 35.30
C GLU A 7 -6.82 21.26 36.61
N VAL A 8 -6.94 21.96 37.76
CA VAL A 8 -6.57 21.41 39.09
C VAL A 8 -7.42 20.20 39.44
N PHE A 9 -8.67 20.16 38.95
CA PHE A 9 -9.58 19.07 39.19
C PHE A 9 -9.21 17.86 38.30
N ALA A 10 -8.90 18.08 37.02
CA ALA A 10 -8.44 17.04 36.12
C ALA A 10 -7.14 16.39 36.59
N GLU A 11 -6.16 17.18 37.02
CA GLU A 11 -4.89 16.68 37.56
C GLU A 11 -5.07 15.75 38.78
N LYS A 12 -6.07 16.00 39.63
CA LYS A 12 -6.37 15.19 40.80
C LYS A 12 -7.17 13.92 40.50
N ILE A 13 -7.96 13.90 39.44
CA ILE A 13 -8.87 12.79 39.10
C ILE A 13 -8.19 11.78 38.20
N ILE A 14 -7.33 12.22 37.26
CA ILE A 14 -6.65 11.32 36.33
C ILE A 14 -5.61 10.50 37.12
N PRO A 15 -5.69 9.17 37.13
CA PRO A 15 -4.72 8.31 37.80
C PRO A 15 -3.28 8.60 37.35
N ALA A 16 -2.33 8.37 38.26
CA ALA A 16 -0.92 8.60 37.93
C ALA A 16 -0.39 7.66 36.83
N ASP A 17 -1.01 6.50 36.69
CA ASP A 17 -0.69 5.46 35.70
C ASP A 17 -1.62 5.47 34.48
N ASP A 18 -2.40 6.54 34.26
CA ASP A 18 -3.25 6.65 33.08
C ASP A 18 -2.43 6.78 31.80
N SER A 19 -2.93 6.20 30.72
CA SER A 19 -2.30 6.19 29.41
C SER A 19 -2.06 7.58 28.82
N VAL A 20 -2.89 8.57 29.19
CA VAL A 20 -2.74 9.97 28.76
C VAL A 20 -1.48 10.62 29.32
N ARG A 21 -1.07 10.27 30.54
CA ARG A 21 0.17 10.77 31.15
C ARG A 21 1.39 10.20 30.47
N LEU A 22 1.41 8.88 30.22
CA LEU A 22 2.47 8.22 29.46
C LEU A 22 2.65 8.85 28.08
N LEU A 23 1.55 9.12 27.37
CA LEU A 23 1.59 9.79 26.07
C LEU A 23 2.17 11.20 26.21
N ASP A 24 1.73 11.96 27.20
CA ASP A 24 2.18 13.34 27.43
C ASP A 24 3.68 13.40 27.66
N ASP A 25 4.20 12.59 28.58
CA ASP A 25 5.62 12.51 28.95
C ASP A 25 6.49 12.16 27.73
N ILE A 26 6.11 11.16 26.96
CA ILE A 26 6.88 10.73 25.79
C ILE A 26 6.84 11.81 24.70
N VAL A 27 5.68 12.41 24.42
CA VAL A 27 5.56 13.43 23.38
C VAL A 27 6.31 14.71 23.76
N GLU A 28 6.30 15.13 25.03
CA GLU A 28 7.09 16.29 25.49
C GLU A 28 8.60 16.07 25.29
N GLY A 29 9.08 14.84 25.40
CA GLY A 29 10.48 14.50 25.16
C GLY A 29 10.90 14.46 23.68
N MET A 30 9.97 14.61 22.73
CA MET A 30 10.27 14.53 21.29
C MET A 30 10.79 15.86 20.72
N ASP A 31 11.55 15.80 19.61
CA ASP A 31 11.90 16.99 18.84
C ASP A 31 10.72 17.46 17.98
N HIS A 32 10.27 18.69 18.26
CA HIS A 32 9.14 19.31 17.57
C HIS A 32 9.55 20.23 16.43
N SER A 33 10.83 20.33 16.09
CA SER A 33 11.37 21.27 15.11
C SER A 33 10.71 21.14 13.74
N ALA A 34 10.44 19.91 13.30
CA ALA A 34 9.76 19.65 12.01
C ALA A 34 8.32 20.14 12.01
N LEU A 35 7.58 19.90 13.09
CA LEU A 35 6.21 20.37 13.24
C LEU A 35 6.14 21.91 13.27
N ILE A 36 7.07 22.55 13.98
CA ILE A 36 7.14 24.02 14.04
C ILE A 36 7.47 24.59 12.66
N ARG A 37 8.42 23.98 11.92
CA ARG A 37 8.73 24.37 10.53
C ARG A 37 7.53 24.22 9.57
N ALA A 38 6.61 23.30 9.83
CA ALA A 38 5.39 23.14 9.02
C ALA A 38 4.43 24.33 9.14
N TYR A 39 4.64 25.25 10.10
CA TYR A 39 3.89 26.49 10.23
C TYR A 39 4.63 27.66 9.62
N SER A 40 3.87 28.60 9.03
CA SER A 40 4.43 29.83 8.48
C SER A 40 4.97 30.71 9.62
N ARG A 41 6.12 31.31 9.40
CA ARG A 41 6.69 32.31 10.33
C ARG A 41 5.92 33.65 10.32
N THR A 42 5.17 33.90 9.23
CA THR A 42 4.33 35.08 9.04
C THR A 42 2.86 34.67 9.03
N GLY A 43 2.01 35.35 9.76
CA GLY A 43 0.58 35.08 9.80
C GLY A 43 0.02 34.92 11.22
N ARG A 44 -1.27 34.59 11.31
CA ARG A 44 -1.97 34.39 12.59
C ARG A 44 -1.44 33.16 13.30
N LYS A 45 -1.08 33.28 14.57
CA LYS A 45 -0.71 32.15 15.42
C LYS A 45 -1.86 31.13 15.50
N PRO A 46 -1.56 29.82 15.55
CA PRO A 46 -2.58 28.81 15.77
C PRO A 46 -3.28 29.03 17.11
N ALA A 47 -4.57 28.75 17.16
CA ALA A 47 -5.36 28.93 18.39
C ALA A 47 -4.98 27.90 19.48
N THR A 48 -4.62 26.69 19.06
CA THR A 48 -4.10 25.62 19.92
C THR A 48 -2.63 25.38 19.58
N ASN A 49 -1.79 25.17 20.58
CA ASN A 49 -0.38 24.83 20.39
C ASN A 49 -0.24 23.61 19.47
N PRO A 50 0.67 23.60 18.49
CA PRO A 50 0.89 22.45 17.61
C PRO A 50 1.22 21.14 18.33
N VAL A 51 1.99 21.19 19.42
CA VAL A 51 2.34 19.99 20.22
C VAL A 51 1.11 19.46 20.94
N THR A 52 0.33 20.34 21.56
CA THR A 52 -0.97 19.98 22.17
C THR A 52 -1.91 19.35 21.13
N MET A 53 -1.96 19.89 19.92
CA MET A 53 -2.76 19.32 18.83
C MET A 53 -2.27 17.91 18.42
N LEU A 54 -0.96 17.67 18.44
CA LEU A 54 -0.38 16.34 18.19
C LEU A 54 -0.80 15.37 19.29
N LYS A 55 -0.66 15.75 20.59
CA LYS A 55 -1.09 14.93 21.73
C LYS A 55 -2.57 14.58 21.64
N ILE A 56 -3.43 15.55 21.35
CA ILE A 56 -4.87 15.33 21.14
C ILE A 56 -5.15 14.31 20.03
N LEU A 57 -4.46 14.39 18.88
CA LEU A 57 -4.67 13.44 17.79
C LEU A 57 -4.17 12.03 18.13
N LEU A 58 -3.03 11.92 18.79
CA LEU A 58 -2.49 10.63 19.24
C LEU A 58 -3.39 10.00 20.27
N TYR A 59 -3.81 10.75 21.30
CA TYR A 59 -4.71 10.26 22.33
C TYR A 59 -6.08 9.87 21.74
N ALA A 60 -6.63 10.69 20.84
CA ALA A 60 -7.86 10.32 20.10
C ALA A 60 -7.72 8.99 19.36
N THR A 61 -6.54 8.74 18.78
CA THR A 61 -6.28 7.47 18.08
C THR A 61 -6.19 6.30 19.06
N MET A 62 -5.57 6.48 20.22
CA MET A 62 -5.54 5.49 21.30
C MET A 62 -6.97 5.13 21.76
N GLU A 63 -7.84 6.13 21.85
CA GLU A 63 -9.25 6.00 22.23
C GLU A 63 -10.18 5.62 21.06
N ARG A 64 -9.62 5.34 19.86
CA ARG A 64 -10.37 4.93 18.64
C ARG A 64 -11.33 6.00 18.09
N ILE A 65 -11.02 7.26 18.38
CA ILE A 65 -11.78 8.42 17.92
C ILE A 65 -11.08 9.03 16.70
N TYR A 66 -11.66 8.87 15.52
CA TYR A 66 -11.01 9.27 14.26
C TYR A 66 -11.64 10.51 13.62
N ALA A 67 -12.95 10.71 13.82
CA ALA A 67 -13.66 11.80 13.19
C ALA A 67 -13.33 13.13 13.85
N SER A 68 -12.91 14.13 13.07
CA SER A 68 -12.50 15.45 13.61
C SER A 68 -13.61 16.17 14.41
N ARG A 69 -14.91 15.88 14.10
CA ARG A 69 -16.04 16.43 14.88
C ARG A 69 -16.15 15.78 16.24
N GLU A 70 -15.91 14.51 16.30
CA GLU A 70 -15.93 13.70 17.53
C GLU A 70 -14.77 14.10 18.44
N ILE A 71 -13.55 14.19 17.91
CA ILE A 71 -12.38 14.70 18.63
C ILE A 71 -12.64 16.10 19.21
N ALA A 72 -13.19 17.02 18.40
CA ALA A 72 -13.53 18.36 18.86
C ALA A 72 -14.63 18.37 19.96
N SER A 73 -15.51 17.36 19.98
CA SER A 73 -16.51 17.17 21.04
C SER A 73 -15.85 16.61 22.31
N SER A 74 -14.94 15.62 22.18
CA SER A 74 -14.20 15.04 23.31
C SER A 74 -13.33 16.08 24.00
N CYS A 75 -12.67 16.96 23.26
CA CYS A 75 -11.92 18.09 23.81
C CYS A 75 -12.74 19.04 24.73
N LYS A 76 -14.07 18.93 24.75
CA LYS A 76 -14.95 19.75 25.59
C LYS A 76 -15.62 18.99 26.73
N ARG A 77 -15.55 17.66 26.72
CA ARG A 77 -16.38 16.80 27.60
C ARG A 77 -15.58 15.75 28.35
N ASP A 78 -14.46 15.29 27.74
CA ASP A 78 -13.63 14.23 28.28
C ASP A 78 -12.49 14.84 29.09
N ILE A 79 -12.29 14.34 30.31
CA ILE A 79 -11.35 14.90 31.27
C ILE A 79 -9.90 14.76 30.80
N ASN A 80 -9.54 13.67 30.12
CA ASN A 80 -8.18 13.45 29.62
C ASN A 80 -7.85 14.43 28.47
N PHE A 81 -8.82 14.69 27.55
CA PHE A 81 -8.66 15.72 26.52
C PHE A 81 -8.60 17.13 27.09
N ILE A 82 -9.38 17.43 28.14
CA ILE A 82 -9.35 18.71 28.84
C ILE A 82 -7.99 18.90 29.51
N TRP A 83 -7.46 17.89 30.14
CA TRP A 83 -6.14 17.89 30.76
C TRP A 83 -5.02 18.15 29.73
N LEU A 84 -5.03 17.47 28.57
CA LEU A 84 -4.09 17.71 27.47
C LEU A 84 -4.15 19.13 26.92
N LEU A 85 -5.29 19.79 27.01
CA LEU A 85 -5.43 21.19 26.57
C LEU A 85 -4.72 22.18 27.45
N ASP A 86 -4.43 21.85 28.71
CA ASP A 86 -3.72 22.71 29.67
C ASP A 86 -4.24 24.16 29.66
N GLY A 87 -5.58 24.32 29.81
CA GLY A 87 -6.26 25.61 29.77
C GLY A 87 -6.39 26.27 28.40
N ALA A 88 -5.87 25.67 27.36
CA ALA A 88 -6.06 26.17 26.01
C ALA A 88 -7.51 25.96 25.52
N LYS A 89 -7.94 26.83 24.63
CA LYS A 89 -9.26 26.69 24.02
C LYS A 89 -9.35 25.41 23.18
N ALA A 90 -10.40 24.61 23.38
CA ALA A 90 -10.67 23.41 22.59
C ALA A 90 -10.71 23.73 21.08
N PRO A 91 -9.96 23.00 20.26
CA PRO A 91 -9.91 23.19 18.81
C PRO A 91 -11.24 22.81 18.15
N ASN A 92 -11.59 23.51 17.08
CA ASN A 92 -12.74 23.11 16.27
C ASN A 92 -12.37 22.01 15.27
N HIS A 93 -13.38 21.31 14.75
CA HIS A 93 -13.19 20.20 13.82
C HIS A 93 -12.41 20.55 12.55
N SER A 94 -12.52 21.80 12.06
CA SER A 94 -11.80 22.26 10.86
C SER A 94 -10.32 22.49 11.15
N GLU A 95 -9.97 22.94 12.35
CA GLU A 95 -8.58 23.09 12.82
C GLU A 95 -7.92 21.71 12.92
N ILE A 96 -8.58 20.75 13.54
CA ILE A 96 -8.11 19.36 13.66
C ILE A 96 -7.91 18.73 12.27
N ALA A 97 -8.90 18.85 11.37
CA ALA A 97 -8.80 18.30 10.02
C ALA A 97 -7.67 18.94 9.21
N ARG A 98 -7.48 20.25 9.34
CA ARG A 98 -6.40 21.00 8.67
C ARG A 98 -5.03 20.64 9.23
N PHE A 99 -4.92 20.52 10.54
CA PHE A 99 -3.67 20.10 11.18
C PHE A 99 -3.27 18.72 10.69
N ARG A 100 -4.15 17.72 10.79
CA ARG A 100 -3.90 16.35 10.36
C ARG A 100 -3.50 16.26 8.87
N SER A 101 -4.22 16.97 7.99
CA SER A 101 -4.06 16.84 6.54
C SER A 101 -2.97 17.70 5.93
N LYS A 102 -2.54 18.79 6.59
CA LYS A 102 -1.60 19.75 6.03
C LYS A 102 -0.31 19.95 6.83
N ARG A 103 -0.38 19.85 8.18
CA ARG A 103 0.77 20.11 9.05
C ARG A 103 1.45 18.81 9.44
N LEU A 104 0.70 17.92 10.06
CA LEU A 104 1.22 16.64 10.50
C LEU A 104 1.69 15.77 9.32
N SER A 105 1.06 15.89 8.15
CA SER A 105 1.49 15.15 6.95
C SER A 105 2.91 15.47 6.46
N GLU A 106 3.53 16.53 6.97
CA GLU A 106 4.92 16.88 6.65
C GLU A 106 5.93 16.22 7.61
N CYS A 107 5.51 15.83 8.81
CA CYS A 107 6.40 15.36 9.89
C CYS A 107 5.91 14.11 10.63
N ALA A 108 4.78 13.51 10.26
CA ALA A 108 4.24 12.34 10.97
C ALA A 108 5.22 11.15 10.98
N GLU A 109 5.97 10.96 9.92
CA GLU A 109 6.97 9.88 9.82
C GLU A 109 8.12 10.09 10.79
N GLU A 110 8.59 11.32 10.94
CA GLU A 110 9.63 11.68 11.90
C GLU A 110 9.19 11.39 13.35
N TYR A 111 7.96 11.75 13.73
CA TYR A 111 7.40 11.42 15.04
C TYR A 111 7.29 9.93 15.28
N HIS A 112 6.86 9.17 14.27
CA HIS A 112 6.80 7.72 14.39
C HIS A 112 8.17 7.11 14.69
N TYR A 113 9.21 7.53 13.96
CA TYR A 113 10.55 7.01 14.19
C TYR A 113 11.21 7.53 15.49
N GLN A 114 10.84 8.72 15.96
CA GLN A 114 11.24 9.17 17.30
C GLN A 114 10.63 8.26 18.38
N LEU A 115 9.35 7.90 18.27
CA LEU A 115 8.71 6.94 19.17
C LEU A 115 9.39 5.57 19.12
N VAL A 116 9.71 5.06 17.92
CA VAL A 116 10.42 3.77 17.77
C VAL A 116 11.80 3.81 18.41
N LYS A 117 12.54 4.91 18.31
CA LYS A 117 13.82 5.10 18.99
C LYS A 117 13.67 5.14 20.53
N ALA A 118 12.65 5.84 21.03
CA ALA A 118 12.35 5.85 22.46
C ALA A 118 12.00 4.44 22.98
N LEU A 119 11.25 3.64 22.22
CA LEU A 119 10.99 2.23 22.53
C LEU A 119 12.27 1.39 22.55
N ARG A 120 13.24 1.68 21.67
CA ARG A 120 14.55 1.04 21.69
C ARG A 120 15.35 1.38 22.94
N GLU A 121 15.37 2.66 23.33
CA GLU A 121 16.02 3.14 24.54
C GLU A 121 15.40 2.54 25.81
N ALA A 122 14.07 2.34 25.79
CA ALA A 122 13.35 1.65 26.87
C ALA A 122 13.57 0.12 26.88
N GLY A 123 14.34 -0.45 25.93
CA GLY A 123 14.62 -1.89 25.86
C GLY A 123 13.48 -2.75 25.30
N GLU A 124 12.45 -2.13 24.74
CA GLU A 124 11.28 -2.82 24.16
C GLU A 124 11.56 -3.38 22.75
N ILE A 125 12.50 -2.81 22.03
CA ILE A 125 12.91 -3.16 20.65
C ILE A 125 14.43 -3.37 20.64
N LYS A 126 14.93 -4.35 19.89
CA LYS A 126 16.35 -4.71 19.82
C LYS A 126 16.99 -4.45 18.47
N TYR A 127 16.19 -4.28 17.40
CA TYR A 127 16.58 -4.22 15.99
C TYR A 127 17.20 -5.52 15.45
N GLU A 128 16.68 -6.66 15.90
CA GLU A 128 17.18 -8.00 15.52
C GLU A 128 16.29 -8.67 14.48
N HIS A 129 14.98 -8.77 14.75
CA HIS A 129 14.04 -9.54 13.95
C HIS A 129 12.88 -8.68 13.45
N LEU A 130 12.81 -8.44 12.15
CA LEU A 130 11.72 -7.71 11.53
C LEU A 130 10.64 -8.67 11.01
N PHE A 131 9.43 -8.58 11.55
CA PHE A 131 8.26 -9.31 11.08
C PHE A 131 7.43 -8.43 10.16
N VAL A 132 7.23 -8.87 8.90
CA VAL A 132 6.47 -8.11 7.93
C VAL A 132 5.18 -8.82 7.56
N ASP A 133 4.10 -8.06 7.51
CA ASP A 133 2.81 -8.50 6.98
C ASP A 133 2.10 -7.35 6.25
N GLY A 134 1.18 -7.72 5.36
CA GLY A 134 0.41 -6.78 4.56
C GLY A 134 -1.09 -7.05 4.62
N THR A 135 -1.86 -5.95 4.58
CA THR A 135 -3.31 -6.04 4.50
C THR A 135 -3.88 -4.97 3.59
N LYS A 136 -5.12 -5.18 3.14
CA LYS A 136 -5.86 -4.23 2.31
C LYS A 136 -6.86 -3.48 3.17
N ILE A 137 -6.80 -2.13 3.10
CA ILE A 137 -7.72 -1.23 3.79
C ILE A 137 -8.47 -0.39 2.75
N GLU A 138 -9.78 -0.21 2.94
CA GLU A 138 -10.62 0.53 2.01
C GLU A 138 -10.23 2.02 1.95
N ALA A 139 -10.22 2.59 0.76
CA ALA A 139 -10.02 4.01 0.56
C ALA A 139 -11.33 4.79 0.82
N ASN A 140 -11.20 6.06 1.17
CA ASN A 140 -12.33 6.99 1.21
C ASN A 140 -12.77 7.36 -0.21
N ALA A 141 -13.29 6.40 -0.94
CA ALA A 141 -13.62 6.57 -2.35
C ALA A 141 -14.93 5.88 -2.71
N ASN A 142 -15.64 6.47 -3.67
CA ASN A 142 -16.86 5.85 -4.18
C ASN A 142 -16.52 4.59 -4.97
N LYS A 143 -17.07 3.45 -4.55
CA LYS A 143 -16.86 2.14 -5.18
C LYS A 143 -17.33 2.05 -6.64
N TYR A 144 -18.19 2.97 -7.09
CA TYR A 144 -18.67 3.03 -8.47
C TYR A 144 -17.90 4.03 -9.35
N SER A 145 -16.93 4.75 -8.80
CA SER A 145 -16.13 5.74 -9.53
C SER A 145 -14.85 5.17 -10.15
N PHE A 146 -14.92 3.93 -10.62
CA PHE A 146 -13.77 3.22 -11.21
C PHE A 146 -13.41 3.71 -12.61
N VAL A 147 -12.12 3.69 -12.90
CA VAL A 147 -11.54 3.85 -14.24
C VAL A 147 -10.65 2.64 -14.51
N TRP A 148 -10.93 1.92 -15.62
CA TRP A 148 -10.18 0.74 -16.02
C TRP A 148 -9.26 1.04 -17.20
N LYS A 149 -7.98 0.70 -17.13
CA LYS A 149 -7.00 0.95 -18.18
C LYS A 149 -7.45 0.34 -19.52
N LYS A 150 -7.83 -0.94 -19.51
CA LYS A 150 -8.29 -1.64 -20.72
C LYS A 150 -9.47 -0.94 -21.40
N SER A 151 -10.43 -0.45 -20.65
CA SER A 151 -11.60 0.28 -21.21
C SER A 151 -11.21 1.65 -21.71
N THR A 152 -10.37 2.38 -20.95
CA THR A 152 -9.88 3.71 -21.35
C THR A 152 -9.11 3.62 -22.66
N THR A 153 -8.14 2.71 -22.78
CA THR A 153 -7.37 2.51 -24.03
C THR A 153 -8.29 2.16 -25.21
N LYS A 154 -9.28 1.26 -25.01
CA LYS A 154 -10.24 0.93 -26.07
C LYS A 154 -11.05 2.14 -26.51
N TYR A 155 -11.49 2.99 -25.59
CA TYR A 155 -12.26 4.18 -25.92
C TYR A 155 -11.39 5.29 -26.54
N GLU A 156 -10.13 5.40 -26.13
CA GLU A 156 -9.16 6.31 -26.69
C GLU A 156 -8.86 5.98 -28.16
N VAL A 157 -8.60 4.70 -28.49
CA VAL A 157 -8.44 4.26 -29.89
C VAL A 157 -9.66 4.63 -30.72
N ARG A 158 -10.86 4.28 -30.28
CA ARG A 158 -12.10 4.63 -31.00
C ARG A 158 -12.34 6.14 -31.15
N LEU A 159 -11.82 6.93 -30.20
CA LEU A 159 -11.91 8.38 -30.26
C LEU A 159 -10.94 8.92 -31.31
N ASN A 160 -9.72 8.39 -31.36
CA ASN A 160 -8.75 8.77 -32.40
C ASN A 160 -9.26 8.41 -33.80
N ASP A 161 -9.79 7.19 -34.02
CA ASP A 161 -10.41 6.79 -35.29
C ASP A 161 -11.51 7.77 -35.72
N LYS A 162 -12.30 8.30 -34.76
CA LYS A 162 -13.32 9.31 -35.06
C LYS A 162 -12.76 10.67 -35.41
N LEU A 163 -11.69 11.10 -34.77
CA LEU A 163 -11.02 12.36 -35.05
C LEU A 163 -10.34 12.29 -36.43
N ASP A 164 -9.68 11.16 -36.73
CA ASP A 164 -8.99 10.92 -37.96
C ASP A 164 -9.96 10.96 -39.18
N GLY A 165 -11.22 10.55 -39.01
CA GLY A 165 -12.25 10.69 -40.01
C GLY A 165 -12.90 12.11 -40.08
N LEU A 166 -13.13 12.71 -38.91
CA LEU A 166 -13.84 13.98 -38.78
C LEU A 166 -13.00 15.20 -39.19
N VAL A 167 -11.70 15.21 -38.88
CA VAL A 167 -10.82 16.35 -39.18
C VAL A 167 -10.70 16.60 -40.66
N PRO A 168 -10.42 15.61 -41.54
CA PRO A 168 -10.39 15.82 -42.97
C PRO A 168 -11.74 16.25 -43.57
N GLU A 169 -12.86 15.69 -43.05
CA GLU A 169 -14.22 16.07 -43.46
C GLU A 169 -14.48 17.55 -43.20
N MET A 170 -14.17 18.01 -41.98
CA MET A 170 -14.33 19.42 -41.61
C MET A 170 -13.36 20.35 -42.34
N CYS A 171 -12.13 19.92 -42.56
CA CYS A 171 -11.14 20.67 -43.35
C CYS A 171 -11.63 20.88 -44.77
N SER A 172 -12.14 19.84 -45.43
CA SER A 172 -12.74 19.93 -46.78
C SER A 172 -13.96 20.85 -46.79
N LYS A 173 -14.86 20.71 -45.82
CA LYS A 173 -16.09 21.49 -45.69
C LYS A 173 -15.84 22.99 -45.55
N TYR A 174 -14.84 23.37 -44.77
CA TYR A 174 -14.54 24.77 -44.49
C TYR A 174 -13.36 25.35 -45.26
N GLY A 175 -12.75 24.57 -46.17
CA GLY A 175 -11.60 25.01 -46.97
C GLY A 175 -10.37 25.32 -46.09
N ILE A 176 -10.12 24.53 -45.06
CA ILE A 176 -9.01 24.69 -44.10
C ILE A 176 -7.97 23.60 -44.37
N LEU A 177 -6.70 23.99 -44.44
CA LEU A 177 -5.58 23.05 -44.56
C LEU A 177 -5.01 22.80 -43.15
N SER A 178 -5.40 21.71 -42.51
CA SER A 178 -4.88 21.29 -41.20
C SER A 178 -4.95 19.78 -41.02
N GLU A 179 -3.92 19.22 -40.44
CA GLU A 179 -3.89 17.81 -39.99
C GLU A 179 -4.15 17.69 -38.48
N ALA A 180 -4.11 18.80 -37.72
CA ALA A 180 -4.27 18.80 -36.28
C ALA A 180 -5.66 19.29 -35.85
N ALA A 181 -6.38 18.47 -35.08
CA ALA A 181 -7.72 18.77 -34.60
C ALA A 181 -7.77 20.03 -33.71
N GLU A 182 -6.74 20.24 -32.92
CA GLU A 182 -6.60 21.40 -32.01
C GLU A 182 -6.49 22.70 -32.81
N TRP A 183 -5.70 22.70 -33.90
CA TRP A 183 -5.53 23.86 -34.75
C TRP A 183 -6.80 24.13 -35.56
N LEU A 184 -7.44 23.07 -36.08
CA LEU A 184 -8.74 23.18 -36.77
C LEU A 184 -9.79 23.84 -35.88
N LEU A 185 -9.84 23.50 -34.59
CA LEU A 185 -10.76 24.12 -33.66
C LEU A 185 -10.52 25.63 -33.52
N ILE A 186 -9.27 26.05 -33.39
CA ILE A 186 -8.90 27.49 -33.28
C ILE A 186 -9.33 28.22 -34.56
N GLU A 187 -9.10 27.65 -35.72
CA GLU A 187 -9.44 28.26 -36.98
C GLU A 187 -10.98 28.37 -37.18
N LEU A 188 -11.75 27.34 -36.81
CA LEU A 188 -13.20 27.38 -36.83
C LEU A 188 -13.76 28.43 -35.85
N GLU A 189 -13.16 28.54 -34.66
CA GLU A 189 -13.55 29.54 -33.66
C GLU A 189 -13.29 30.98 -34.13
N SER A 190 -12.22 31.22 -34.91
CA SER A 190 -11.90 32.54 -35.46
C SER A 190 -12.94 33.00 -36.50
N ARG A 191 -13.66 32.08 -37.15
CA ARG A 191 -14.70 32.34 -38.14
C ARG A 191 -16.09 32.62 -37.56
N VAL A 192 -16.22 32.58 -36.22
CA VAL A 192 -17.49 32.86 -35.54
C VAL A 192 -17.80 34.35 -35.55
N THR A 193 -18.77 34.74 -36.35
CA THR A 193 -19.22 36.15 -36.49
C THR A 193 -20.44 36.46 -35.61
N THR A 194 -21.18 35.44 -35.18
CA THR A 194 -22.41 35.60 -34.39
C THR A 194 -22.28 34.84 -33.05
N PRO A 195 -22.84 35.37 -31.95
CA PRO A 195 -22.80 34.69 -30.66
C PRO A 195 -23.43 33.29 -30.72
N PHE A 196 -22.85 32.35 -29.96
CA PHE A 196 -23.39 31.01 -29.85
C PHE A 196 -24.77 31.00 -29.19
N VAL A 197 -25.66 30.19 -29.73
CA VAL A 197 -27.02 30.06 -29.27
C VAL A 197 -27.16 28.84 -28.36
N TYR A 198 -27.75 29.01 -27.18
CA TYR A 198 -27.99 27.97 -26.21
C TYR A 198 -29.49 27.92 -25.82
N GLY A 199 -29.96 26.75 -25.38
CA GLY A 199 -31.30 26.55 -24.83
C GLY A 199 -32.32 25.96 -25.83
N ARG A 200 -33.51 25.57 -25.30
CA ARG A 200 -34.60 24.99 -26.07
C ARG A 200 -35.21 26.01 -27.03
N GLY A 201 -35.55 25.55 -28.24
CA GLY A 201 -36.25 26.36 -29.23
C GLY A 201 -35.35 27.27 -30.11
N ARG A 202 -34.05 27.31 -29.86
CA ARG A 202 -33.10 28.11 -30.68
C ARG A 202 -32.28 27.18 -31.60
N ARG A 203 -32.24 27.52 -32.90
CA ARG A 203 -31.55 26.71 -33.91
C ARG A 203 -30.05 27.09 -33.93
N LYS A 204 -29.18 26.15 -33.62
CA LYS A 204 -27.71 26.32 -33.71
C LYS A 204 -27.31 26.38 -35.20
N SER A 205 -26.35 27.24 -35.52
CA SER A 205 -25.70 27.24 -36.84
C SER A 205 -24.91 25.92 -37.04
N GLU A 206 -24.63 25.61 -38.31
CA GLU A 206 -23.84 24.40 -38.63
C GLU A 206 -22.41 24.51 -38.04
N LEU A 207 -21.80 25.70 -38.22
CA LEU A 207 -20.49 25.99 -37.67
C LEU A 207 -20.45 25.81 -36.15
N GLN A 208 -21.49 26.28 -35.44
CA GLN A 208 -21.55 26.09 -33.96
C GLN A 208 -21.62 24.62 -33.59
N ARG A 209 -22.40 23.80 -34.30
CA ARG A 209 -22.51 22.36 -34.04
C ARG A 209 -21.20 21.64 -34.25
N ASP A 210 -20.46 22.00 -35.31
CA ASP A 210 -19.18 21.40 -35.63
C ASP A 210 -18.10 21.78 -34.61
N ILE A 211 -18.04 23.04 -34.19
CA ILE A 211 -17.16 23.50 -33.12
C ILE A 211 -17.47 22.78 -31.80
N GLU A 212 -18.74 22.70 -31.39
CA GLU A 212 -19.14 22.00 -30.17
C GLU A 212 -18.77 20.52 -30.21
N LYS A 213 -18.98 19.87 -31.35
CA LYS A 213 -18.59 18.44 -31.56
C LYS A 213 -17.08 18.25 -31.46
N LEU A 214 -16.29 19.11 -32.07
CA LEU A 214 -14.83 19.01 -32.02
C LEU A 214 -14.30 19.31 -30.64
N ARG A 215 -14.83 20.34 -29.92
CA ARG A 215 -14.51 20.63 -28.52
C ARG A 215 -14.80 19.44 -27.59
N GLU A 216 -15.97 18.77 -27.78
CA GLU A 216 -16.31 17.59 -26.99
C GLU A 216 -15.31 16.46 -27.19
N LEU A 217 -14.95 16.17 -28.46
CA LEU A 217 -14.00 15.10 -28.77
C LEU A 217 -12.60 15.40 -28.24
N LEU A 218 -12.11 16.63 -28.40
CA LEU A 218 -10.81 17.06 -27.85
C LEU A 218 -10.80 17.06 -26.32
N GLY A 219 -11.90 17.50 -25.69
CA GLY A 219 -12.05 17.41 -24.23
C GLY A 219 -12.02 15.97 -23.72
N ARG A 220 -12.59 15.02 -24.49
CA ARG A 220 -12.50 13.58 -24.20
C ARG A 220 -11.09 13.03 -24.43
N LYS A 221 -10.37 13.47 -25.46
CA LYS A 221 -8.98 13.12 -25.73
C LYS A 221 -8.08 13.55 -24.58
N ALA A 222 -8.17 14.81 -24.14
CA ALA A 222 -7.44 15.32 -23.00
C ALA A 222 -7.75 14.55 -21.71
N LYS A 223 -9.03 14.20 -21.49
CA LYS A 223 -9.45 13.38 -20.35
C LYS A 223 -8.82 11.99 -20.36
N TYR A 224 -8.77 11.31 -21.51
CA TYR A 224 -8.16 10.00 -21.60
C TYR A 224 -6.65 10.05 -21.44
N ALA A 225 -5.97 11.07 -21.95
CA ALA A 225 -4.56 11.33 -21.73
C ALA A 225 -4.25 11.48 -20.22
N ASN A 226 -5.02 12.30 -19.51
CA ASN A 226 -4.91 12.45 -18.04
C ASN A 226 -5.14 11.11 -17.31
N TYR A 227 -6.09 10.30 -17.78
CA TYR A 227 -6.31 8.97 -17.20
C TYR A 227 -5.12 8.03 -17.42
N GLN A 228 -4.48 8.06 -18.60
CA GLN A 228 -3.28 7.26 -18.87
C GLN A 228 -2.12 7.65 -17.93
N GLU A 229 -1.90 8.93 -17.70
CA GLU A 229 -0.91 9.43 -16.73
C GLU A 229 -1.25 9.01 -15.30
N THR A 230 -2.54 9.09 -14.93
CA THR A 230 -3.01 8.72 -13.58
C THR A 230 -2.82 7.23 -13.28
N PHE A 231 -2.87 6.36 -14.30
CA PHE A 231 -2.67 4.92 -14.08
C PHE A 231 -1.29 4.58 -13.50
N LYS A 232 -0.22 5.28 -13.87
CA LYS A 232 1.15 5.01 -13.35
C LYS A 232 1.49 3.51 -13.34
N GLY A 233 1.17 2.79 -14.43
CA GLY A 233 1.39 1.34 -14.53
C GLY A 233 0.28 0.45 -13.93
N ARG A 234 -0.66 0.99 -13.17
CA ARG A 234 -1.81 0.27 -12.58
C ARG A 234 -2.87 -0.06 -13.61
N ASN A 235 -3.73 -1.04 -13.30
CA ASN A 235 -4.84 -1.43 -14.16
C ASN A 235 -6.14 -0.66 -13.89
N SER A 236 -6.23 0.06 -12.77
CA SER A 236 -7.40 0.82 -12.36
C SER A 236 -7.07 1.89 -11.33
N PHE A 237 -7.92 2.90 -11.23
CA PHE A 237 -7.95 3.86 -10.13
C PHE A 237 -9.38 4.35 -9.87
N SER A 238 -9.61 5.04 -8.75
CA SER A 238 -10.89 5.69 -8.44
C SER A 238 -10.84 7.17 -8.81
N LYS A 239 -11.91 7.71 -9.42
CA LYS A 239 -12.00 9.16 -9.73
C LYS A 239 -12.03 10.03 -8.48
N THR A 240 -12.52 9.49 -7.36
CA THR A 240 -12.64 10.21 -6.09
C THR A 240 -11.38 10.16 -5.24
N ASP A 241 -10.52 9.16 -5.49
CA ASP A 241 -9.18 9.02 -4.91
C ASP A 241 -8.25 8.39 -5.95
N PRO A 242 -7.55 9.20 -6.76
CA PRO A 242 -6.74 8.71 -7.88
C PRO A 242 -5.57 7.80 -7.47
N ASP A 243 -5.13 7.85 -6.22
CA ASP A 243 -4.06 6.98 -5.71
C ASP A 243 -4.59 5.59 -5.28
N ALA A 244 -5.90 5.47 -5.01
CA ALA A 244 -6.50 4.19 -4.64
C ALA A 244 -6.67 3.26 -5.86
N THR A 245 -6.34 1.98 -5.67
CA THR A 245 -6.49 0.93 -6.69
C THR A 245 -7.65 0.00 -6.33
N PHE A 246 -8.42 -0.45 -7.34
CA PHE A 246 -9.46 -1.45 -7.11
C PHE A 246 -8.84 -2.83 -6.89
N MET A 247 -9.11 -3.42 -5.73
CA MET A 247 -8.56 -4.70 -5.31
C MET A 247 -9.59 -5.52 -4.51
N HIS A 248 -9.38 -6.83 -4.43
CA HIS A 248 -10.15 -7.69 -3.54
C HIS A 248 -9.75 -7.44 -2.10
N MET A 249 -10.73 -7.19 -1.23
CA MET A 249 -10.49 -7.08 0.21
C MET A 249 -10.44 -8.47 0.85
N LYS A 250 -9.56 -8.67 1.86
CA LYS A 250 -9.52 -9.91 2.63
C LYS A 250 -10.83 -10.13 3.41
N ASP A 251 -11.46 -9.06 3.87
CA ASP A 251 -12.69 -9.07 4.68
C ASP A 251 -13.95 -8.93 3.81
N ASP A 252 -14.05 -9.71 2.73
CA ASP A 252 -15.28 -9.76 1.92
C ASP A 252 -16.32 -10.66 2.58
N HIS A 253 -17.11 -10.09 3.49
CA HIS A 253 -18.17 -10.81 4.22
C HIS A 253 -19.24 -11.41 3.29
N MET A 254 -19.46 -10.80 2.14
CA MET A 254 -20.44 -11.27 1.14
C MET A 254 -19.87 -12.36 0.23
N ARG A 255 -18.56 -12.63 0.28
CA ARG A 255 -17.84 -13.60 -0.58
C ARG A 255 -18.18 -13.50 -2.07
N ASN A 256 -18.57 -12.31 -2.52
CA ASN A 256 -18.96 -12.02 -3.89
C ASN A 256 -17.80 -11.55 -4.77
N ALA A 257 -16.58 -11.58 -4.25
CA ALA A 257 -15.35 -11.15 -4.90
C ALA A 257 -15.41 -9.70 -5.41
N GLN A 258 -16.20 -8.83 -4.75
CA GLN A 258 -16.33 -7.44 -5.13
C GLN A 258 -15.00 -6.70 -5.01
N LEU A 259 -14.64 -5.99 -6.08
CA LEU A 259 -13.50 -5.09 -6.06
C LEU A 259 -13.90 -3.77 -5.40
N LYS A 260 -13.10 -3.33 -4.43
CA LYS A 260 -13.25 -2.03 -3.77
C LYS A 260 -11.98 -1.19 -3.96
N PRO A 261 -12.12 0.17 -4.02
CA PRO A 261 -10.95 1.03 -4.00
C PRO A 261 -10.25 0.92 -2.65
N GLY A 262 -8.96 0.71 -2.65
CA GLY A 262 -8.19 0.51 -1.43
C GLY A 262 -6.71 0.69 -1.63
N TYR A 263 -6.02 0.58 -0.53
CA TYR A 263 -4.57 0.61 -0.42
C TYR A 263 -4.05 -0.71 0.13
N ASN A 264 -2.92 -1.15 -0.37
CA ASN A 264 -2.17 -2.25 0.20
C ASN A 264 -1.24 -1.68 1.27
N VAL A 265 -1.59 -1.96 2.52
CA VAL A 265 -0.91 -1.45 3.72
C VAL A 265 0.08 -2.49 4.18
N GLN A 266 1.31 -2.08 4.41
CA GLN A 266 2.41 -2.89 4.89
C GLN A 266 2.84 -2.40 6.26
N ILE A 267 3.14 -3.32 7.18
CA ILE A 267 3.75 -3.01 8.47
C ILE A 267 4.97 -3.88 8.73
N GLY A 268 5.97 -3.27 9.36
CA GLY A 268 7.07 -3.97 9.99
C GLY A 268 6.85 -3.95 11.51
N VAL A 269 7.02 -5.09 12.17
CA VAL A 269 6.76 -5.26 13.60
C VAL A 269 7.96 -5.91 14.27
N GLU A 270 8.34 -5.43 15.43
CA GLU A 270 9.31 -6.06 16.33
C GLU A 270 8.89 -5.83 17.79
N GLY A 271 9.05 -6.85 18.64
CA GLY A 271 8.71 -6.74 20.07
C GLY A 271 7.23 -6.41 20.33
N GLU A 272 6.34 -6.74 19.39
CA GLU A 272 4.91 -6.39 19.38
C GLU A 272 4.62 -4.92 19.02
N TYR A 273 5.64 -4.11 18.63
CA TYR A 273 5.47 -2.72 18.21
C TYR A 273 5.59 -2.58 16.70
N ILE A 274 4.80 -1.69 16.12
CA ILE A 274 4.90 -1.33 14.72
C ILE A 274 6.09 -0.38 14.56
N VAL A 275 7.17 -0.87 13.94
CA VAL A 275 8.42 -0.14 13.74
C VAL A 275 8.50 0.59 12.41
N GLY A 276 7.58 0.28 11.50
CA GLY A 276 7.45 1.00 10.24
C GLY A 276 6.20 0.64 9.49
N VAL A 277 5.78 1.53 8.60
CA VAL A 277 4.59 1.37 7.79
C VAL A 277 4.85 1.83 6.37
N ASP A 278 4.20 1.18 5.40
CA ASP A 278 4.17 1.66 4.03
C ASP A 278 2.79 1.48 3.40
N ILE A 279 2.52 2.26 2.34
CA ILE A 279 1.28 2.24 1.59
C ILE A 279 1.59 2.07 0.13
N SER A 280 1.05 1.02 -0.45
CA SER A 280 1.21 0.73 -1.87
C SER A 280 -0.13 0.72 -2.61
N SER A 281 -0.10 1.15 -3.85
CA SER A 281 -1.19 0.99 -4.81
C SER A 281 -1.13 -0.37 -5.54
N GLU A 282 -0.08 -1.17 -5.30
CA GLU A 282 0.07 -2.52 -5.88
C GLU A 282 -0.87 -3.52 -5.21
N ARG A 283 -1.40 -4.46 -6.01
CA ARG A 283 -2.32 -5.50 -5.50
C ARG A 283 -1.61 -6.68 -4.86
N SER A 284 -0.35 -6.88 -5.22
CA SER A 284 0.52 -7.98 -4.77
C SER A 284 1.54 -7.43 -3.79
N ASP A 285 1.91 -8.25 -2.81
CA ASP A 285 2.86 -7.88 -1.77
C ASP A 285 4.32 -8.02 -2.23
N GLN A 286 4.57 -8.69 -3.38
CA GLN A 286 5.92 -8.94 -3.90
C GLN A 286 6.78 -7.68 -4.10
N LEU A 287 6.15 -6.58 -4.55
CA LEU A 287 6.84 -5.32 -4.83
C LEU A 287 6.83 -4.34 -3.64
N THR A 288 6.27 -4.73 -2.49
CA THR A 288 6.11 -3.84 -1.34
C THR A 288 7.13 -4.07 -0.24
N LEU A 289 7.83 -5.21 -0.26
CA LEU A 289 8.76 -5.59 0.80
C LEU A 289 10.01 -4.70 0.82
N ILE A 290 10.68 -4.58 -0.32
CA ILE A 290 11.91 -3.77 -0.44
C ILE A 290 11.69 -2.32 -0.04
N PRO A 291 10.67 -1.60 -0.55
CA PRO A 291 10.39 -0.23 -0.13
C PRO A 291 10.13 -0.08 1.37
N LEU A 292 9.42 -1.02 1.99
CA LEU A 292 9.16 -0.99 3.43
C LEU A 292 10.46 -1.17 4.22
N VAL A 293 11.27 -2.18 3.89
CA VAL A 293 12.52 -2.46 4.61
C VAL A 293 13.50 -1.30 4.45
N ASP A 294 13.68 -0.77 3.24
CA ASP A 294 14.54 0.38 2.98
C ASP A 294 14.09 1.63 3.75
N SER A 295 12.77 1.87 3.84
CA SER A 295 12.21 2.97 4.61
C SER A 295 12.50 2.83 6.11
N ILE A 296 12.30 1.63 6.67
CA ILE A 296 12.56 1.37 8.10
C ILE A 296 14.04 1.52 8.42
N GLU A 297 14.90 0.81 7.69
CA GLU A 297 16.34 0.81 7.92
C GLU A 297 16.96 2.19 7.70
N GLY A 298 16.53 2.91 6.65
CA GLY A 298 17.00 4.26 6.35
C GLY A 298 16.66 5.28 7.42
N ASN A 299 15.41 5.25 7.94
CA ASN A 299 14.98 6.19 8.99
C ASN A 299 15.56 5.87 10.39
N LEU A 300 15.79 4.59 10.67
CA LEU A 300 16.39 4.17 11.93
C LEU A 300 17.92 4.23 11.92
N GLY A 301 18.54 4.24 10.73
CA GLY A 301 20.00 4.19 10.56
C GLY A 301 20.58 2.83 10.94
N ILE A 302 19.82 1.75 10.77
CA ILE A 302 20.19 0.39 11.18
C ILE A 302 19.95 -0.60 10.06
N ARG A 303 20.37 -1.85 10.27
CA ARG A 303 20.05 -2.99 9.44
C ARG A 303 19.57 -4.13 10.33
N TYR A 304 18.39 -4.69 10.03
CA TYR A 304 17.89 -5.89 10.72
C TYR A 304 18.71 -7.12 10.33
N SER A 305 18.98 -7.99 11.29
CA SER A 305 19.66 -9.27 11.03
C SER A 305 18.78 -10.21 10.22
N ASP A 306 17.51 -10.26 10.59
CA ASP A 306 16.53 -11.18 10.02
C ASP A 306 15.24 -10.48 9.61
N VAL A 307 14.69 -10.87 8.46
CA VAL A 307 13.38 -10.43 7.99
C VAL A 307 12.49 -11.63 7.71
N THR A 308 11.32 -11.69 8.36
CA THR A 308 10.38 -12.80 8.23
C THR A 308 9.07 -12.36 7.62
N THR A 309 8.64 -13.01 6.53
CA THR A 309 7.42 -12.67 5.80
C THR A 309 6.56 -13.90 5.47
N ASP A 310 5.35 -13.67 4.97
CA ASP A 310 4.51 -14.73 4.44
C ASP A 310 4.85 -15.06 2.97
N ALA A 311 4.08 -15.99 2.39
CA ALA A 311 4.27 -16.45 1.03
C ALA A 311 3.88 -15.41 -0.04
N GLY A 312 3.17 -14.36 0.32
CA GLY A 312 2.77 -13.29 -0.60
C GLY A 312 3.95 -12.48 -1.13
N TYR A 313 5.05 -12.46 -0.37
CA TYR A 313 6.27 -11.72 -0.70
C TYR A 313 7.30 -12.51 -1.50
N GLU A 314 7.06 -13.80 -1.77
CA GLU A 314 8.03 -14.62 -2.47
C GLU A 314 8.28 -14.13 -3.89
N SER A 315 9.52 -13.73 -4.18
CA SER A 315 10.02 -13.40 -5.52
C SER A 315 11.54 -13.56 -5.56
N GLU A 316 12.08 -13.79 -6.77
CA GLU A 316 13.53 -13.81 -6.99
C GLU A 316 14.18 -12.47 -6.61
N GLU A 317 13.55 -11.37 -6.95
CA GLU A 317 13.98 -10.02 -6.63
C GLU A 317 14.15 -9.80 -5.12
N ASN A 318 13.15 -10.23 -4.30
CA ASN A 318 13.23 -10.12 -2.85
C ASN A 318 14.34 -10.99 -2.25
N TYR A 319 14.50 -12.21 -2.75
CA TYR A 319 15.61 -13.07 -2.31
C TYR A 319 16.97 -12.45 -2.65
N SER A 320 17.16 -12.02 -3.88
CA SER A 320 18.41 -11.40 -4.35
C SER A 320 18.74 -10.10 -3.60
N TYR A 321 17.71 -9.31 -3.24
CA TYR A 321 17.86 -8.11 -2.44
C TYR A 321 18.47 -8.41 -1.07
N PHE A 322 17.94 -9.40 -0.35
CA PHE A 322 18.47 -9.77 0.97
C PHE A 322 19.86 -10.42 0.89
N GLU A 323 20.11 -11.25 -0.11
CA GLU A 323 21.43 -11.80 -0.37
C GLU A 323 22.47 -10.70 -0.63
N GLY A 324 22.15 -9.73 -1.48
CA GLY A 324 23.00 -8.58 -1.75
C GLY A 324 23.30 -7.70 -0.52
N LYS A 325 22.35 -7.64 0.43
CA LYS A 325 22.53 -6.96 1.71
C LYS A 325 23.16 -7.83 2.81
N GLN A 326 23.43 -9.10 2.56
CA GLN A 326 23.88 -10.08 3.56
C GLN A 326 22.94 -10.17 4.77
N GLN A 327 21.63 -10.07 4.52
CA GLN A 327 20.56 -10.23 5.51
C GLN A 327 19.89 -11.58 5.36
N THR A 328 19.55 -12.22 6.46
CA THR A 328 18.80 -13.47 6.43
C THR A 328 17.31 -13.20 6.20
N CYS A 329 16.72 -13.80 5.17
CA CYS A 329 15.27 -13.72 4.98
C CYS A 329 14.60 -15.09 5.19
N TYR A 330 13.46 -15.06 5.88
CA TYR A 330 12.59 -16.21 6.13
C TYR A 330 11.28 -15.99 5.37
N ILE A 331 11.33 -16.09 4.03
CA ILE A 331 10.16 -15.96 3.17
C ILE A 331 9.55 -17.34 2.93
N LYS A 332 8.28 -17.53 3.31
CA LYS A 332 7.60 -18.80 3.10
C LYS A 332 7.38 -19.04 1.60
N PRO A 333 7.85 -20.14 0.98
CA PRO A 333 7.56 -20.45 -0.41
C PRO A 333 6.06 -20.58 -0.70
N GLN A 334 5.59 -20.04 -1.82
CA GLN A 334 4.16 -20.03 -2.20
C GLN A 334 3.55 -21.43 -2.33
N ASN A 335 4.37 -22.41 -2.71
CA ASN A 335 3.92 -23.80 -2.83
C ASN A 335 4.09 -24.65 -1.55
N TYR A 336 4.62 -24.06 -0.46
CA TYR A 336 4.99 -24.80 0.75
C TYR A 336 3.83 -25.62 1.33
N GLU A 337 2.65 -25.02 1.54
CA GLU A 337 1.50 -25.75 2.08
C GLU A 337 0.90 -26.71 1.04
N LYS A 338 0.86 -26.30 -0.22
CA LYS A 338 0.34 -27.11 -1.32
C LYS A 338 1.21 -28.36 -1.53
N SER A 339 2.53 -28.25 -1.42
CA SER A 339 3.48 -29.34 -1.62
C SER A 339 3.31 -30.48 -0.59
N LYS A 340 2.67 -30.23 0.55
CA LYS A 340 2.36 -31.24 1.55
C LYS A 340 1.16 -32.14 1.14
N THR A 341 0.30 -31.64 0.25
CA THR A 341 -0.93 -32.33 -0.13
C THR A 341 -0.65 -33.51 -1.04
N ARG A 342 -1.43 -34.60 -0.86
CA ARG A 342 -1.34 -35.81 -1.72
C ARG A 342 -1.60 -35.47 -3.20
N LYS A 343 -2.53 -34.55 -3.47
CA LYS A 343 -2.84 -34.08 -4.82
C LYS A 343 -1.61 -33.47 -5.50
N PHE A 344 -0.88 -32.60 -4.82
CA PHE A 344 0.34 -31.96 -5.35
C PHE A 344 1.43 -33.01 -5.61
N LYS A 345 1.69 -33.92 -4.63
CA LYS A 345 2.74 -34.94 -4.73
C LYS A 345 2.51 -35.96 -5.86
N ASN A 346 1.24 -36.24 -6.17
CA ASN A 346 0.87 -37.21 -7.22
C ASN A 346 0.70 -36.54 -8.59
N ASP A 347 0.76 -35.23 -8.72
CA ASP A 347 0.64 -34.55 -10.01
C ASP A 347 1.98 -34.48 -10.74
N MET A 348 2.23 -35.52 -11.57
CA MET A 348 3.45 -35.64 -12.39
C MET A 348 3.57 -34.55 -13.48
N ASN A 349 2.53 -33.71 -13.67
CA ASN A 349 2.61 -32.61 -14.60
C ASN A 349 3.23 -31.36 -13.97
N LEU A 350 3.35 -31.34 -12.65
CA LEU A 350 4.06 -30.26 -11.97
C LEU A 350 5.57 -30.44 -12.15
N ARG A 351 6.26 -29.35 -12.43
CA ARG A 351 7.73 -29.34 -12.58
C ARG A 351 8.41 -29.93 -11.33
N GLU A 352 7.90 -29.61 -10.15
CA GLU A 352 8.42 -30.05 -8.86
C GLU A 352 8.43 -31.59 -8.69
N ASN A 353 7.58 -32.29 -9.45
CA ASN A 353 7.45 -33.73 -9.41
C ASN A 353 8.09 -34.43 -10.63
N MET A 354 8.67 -33.64 -11.56
CA MET A 354 9.39 -34.21 -12.71
C MET A 354 10.80 -34.58 -12.30
N PRO A 355 11.27 -35.80 -12.62
CA PRO A 355 12.67 -36.14 -12.49
C PRO A 355 13.55 -35.16 -13.28
N TYR A 356 14.58 -34.66 -12.63
CA TYR A 356 15.55 -33.73 -13.21
C TYR A 356 16.94 -34.37 -13.20
N ASP A 357 17.59 -34.35 -14.34
CA ASP A 357 18.97 -34.80 -14.51
C ASP A 357 19.88 -33.55 -14.55
N PRO A 358 20.67 -33.32 -13.49
CA PRO A 358 21.51 -32.11 -13.42
C PRO A 358 22.72 -32.16 -14.38
N GLU A 359 23.22 -33.36 -14.76
CA GLU A 359 24.36 -33.49 -15.68
C GLU A 359 23.97 -33.13 -17.11
N LYS A 360 22.75 -33.50 -17.52
CA LYS A 360 22.22 -33.22 -18.87
C LYS A 360 21.35 -32.00 -18.94
N ASP A 361 21.05 -31.38 -17.81
CA ASP A 361 20.14 -30.27 -17.68
C ASP A 361 18.77 -30.53 -18.37
N GLU A 362 18.15 -31.68 -18.05
CA GLU A 362 16.90 -32.10 -18.65
C GLU A 362 15.88 -32.63 -17.62
N TYR A 363 14.60 -32.32 -17.87
CA TYR A 363 13.48 -32.88 -17.12
C TYR A 363 12.85 -34.06 -17.86
N THR A 364 12.33 -35.01 -17.11
CA THR A 364 11.58 -36.16 -17.70
C THR A 364 10.08 -35.99 -17.42
N CYS A 365 9.24 -35.91 -18.46
CA CYS A 365 7.79 -35.82 -18.32
C CYS A 365 7.15 -37.17 -17.95
N GLN A 366 5.85 -37.14 -17.62
CA GLN A 366 5.08 -38.33 -17.25
C GLN A 366 5.08 -39.41 -18.33
N ASN A 367 5.23 -39.03 -19.61
CA ASN A 367 5.33 -39.99 -20.75
C ASN A 367 6.77 -40.41 -21.07
N GLY A 368 7.72 -40.22 -20.16
CA GLY A 368 9.12 -40.60 -20.37
C GLY A 368 9.90 -39.72 -21.36
N LYS A 369 9.26 -38.70 -21.96
CA LYS A 369 9.91 -37.78 -22.89
C LYS A 369 10.73 -36.76 -22.14
N LYS A 370 11.82 -36.29 -22.80
CA LYS A 370 12.76 -35.31 -22.23
C LYS A 370 12.36 -33.90 -22.60
N LEU A 371 12.47 -32.99 -21.62
CA LEU A 371 12.39 -31.56 -21.83
C LEU A 371 13.80 -31.02 -21.68
N ARG A 372 14.35 -30.48 -22.75
CA ARG A 372 15.73 -29.95 -22.82
C ARG A 372 15.74 -28.46 -22.88
N ALA A 373 16.81 -27.86 -22.37
CA ALA A 373 17.06 -26.45 -22.50
C ALA A 373 17.25 -26.07 -23.98
N VAL A 374 16.45 -25.14 -24.46
CA VAL A 374 16.49 -24.68 -25.86
C VAL A 374 17.29 -23.38 -25.97
N TYR A 375 17.05 -22.46 -25.06
CA TYR A 375 17.81 -21.21 -24.96
C TYR A 375 17.69 -20.60 -23.55
N ILE A 376 18.57 -19.67 -23.27
CA ILE A 376 18.54 -18.86 -22.05
C ILE A 376 18.22 -17.42 -22.45
N GLY A 377 17.28 -16.81 -21.78
CA GLY A 377 16.86 -15.44 -22.04
C GLY A 377 16.76 -14.63 -20.75
N LYS A 378 16.73 -13.31 -20.86
CA LYS A 378 16.49 -12.41 -19.74
C LYS A 378 15.04 -11.98 -19.70
N ARG A 379 14.50 -11.86 -18.49
CA ARG A 379 13.15 -11.33 -18.24
C ARG A 379 13.25 -10.21 -17.23
N GLN A 380 12.67 -9.05 -17.58
CA GLN A 380 12.59 -7.91 -16.70
C GLN A 380 11.25 -7.86 -15.96
N SER A 381 11.28 -7.63 -14.64
CA SER A 381 10.10 -7.41 -13.81
C SER A 381 9.55 -5.97 -14.00
N LYS A 382 8.43 -5.66 -13.36
CA LYS A 382 7.88 -4.28 -13.35
C LYS A 382 8.78 -3.28 -12.62
N SER A 383 9.55 -3.73 -11.64
CA SER A 383 10.52 -2.93 -10.88
C SER A 383 11.83 -2.68 -11.62
N GLY A 384 12.01 -3.34 -12.78
CA GLY A 384 13.26 -3.29 -13.54
C GLY A 384 14.26 -4.39 -13.20
N PHE A 385 13.95 -5.28 -12.24
CA PHE A 385 14.80 -6.41 -11.89
C PHE A 385 14.89 -7.41 -13.04
N GLU A 386 16.11 -7.85 -13.39
CA GLU A 386 16.37 -8.80 -14.47
C GLU A 386 16.62 -10.20 -13.91
N SER A 387 15.80 -11.17 -14.36
CA SER A 387 15.99 -12.61 -14.09
C SER A 387 16.47 -13.34 -15.32
N GLU A 388 17.38 -14.29 -15.13
CA GLU A 388 17.78 -15.24 -16.17
C GLU A 388 16.78 -16.41 -16.20
N ILE A 389 16.23 -16.68 -17.37
CA ILE A 389 15.22 -17.72 -17.57
C ILE A 389 15.73 -18.75 -18.58
N THR A 390 15.83 -20.00 -18.15
CA THR A 390 16.08 -21.14 -19.03
C THR A 390 14.74 -21.64 -19.58
N TYR A 391 14.66 -21.74 -20.90
CA TYR A 391 13.48 -22.23 -21.61
C TYR A 391 13.69 -23.69 -21.99
N TYR A 392 12.85 -24.56 -21.44
CA TYR A 392 12.85 -25.99 -21.74
C TYR A 392 11.70 -26.34 -22.67
N GLU A 393 11.93 -27.24 -23.63
CA GLU A 393 10.91 -27.75 -24.53
C GLU A 393 10.94 -29.26 -24.56
N CYS A 394 9.77 -29.91 -24.58
CA CYS A 394 9.63 -31.33 -24.72
C CYS A 394 9.96 -31.77 -26.13
N GLU A 395 10.64 -32.87 -26.30
CA GLU A 395 11.04 -33.47 -27.59
C GLU A 395 9.85 -33.63 -28.53
N SER A 396 8.76 -34.22 -28.05
CA SER A 396 7.51 -34.38 -28.79
C SER A 396 6.32 -34.57 -27.87
N CYS A 397 5.24 -33.86 -28.10
CA CYS A 397 3.94 -34.05 -27.45
C CYS A 397 2.87 -34.57 -28.46
N GLU A 398 3.30 -35.01 -29.63
CA GLU A 398 2.41 -35.61 -30.62
C GLU A 398 1.98 -37.00 -30.17
N GLY A 399 0.69 -37.33 -30.27
CA GLY A 399 0.14 -38.61 -29.82
C GLY A 399 0.23 -38.89 -28.32
N CYS A 400 0.52 -37.89 -27.49
CA CYS A 400 0.68 -38.08 -26.05
C CYS A 400 -0.66 -38.09 -25.32
N ASP A 401 -0.99 -39.20 -24.66
CA ASP A 401 -2.24 -39.36 -23.88
C ASP A 401 -2.38 -38.37 -22.73
N TYR A 402 -1.26 -37.94 -22.15
CA TYR A 402 -1.25 -36.96 -21.06
C TYR A 402 -1.31 -35.50 -21.52
N LYS A 403 -1.29 -35.19 -22.82
CA LYS A 403 -1.18 -33.84 -23.35
C LYS A 403 -2.26 -32.92 -22.81
N LYS A 404 -3.52 -33.36 -22.78
CA LYS A 404 -4.67 -32.56 -22.31
C LYS A 404 -4.57 -32.14 -20.85
N SER A 405 -4.00 -33.00 -19.98
CA SER A 405 -3.79 -32.69 -18.56
C SER A 405 -2.47 -31.95 -18.33
N CYS A 406 -1.48 -32.12 -19.21
CA CYS A 406 -0.12 -31.62 -19.03
C CYS A 406 0.06 -30.16 -19.53
N THR A 407 -0.49 -29.83 -20.69
CA THR A 407 -0.30 -28.49 -21.28
C THR A 407 -1.49 -28.05 -22.13
N ARG A 408 -1.77 -26.74 -22.11
CA ARG A 408 -2.75 -26.10 -23.01
C ARG A 408 -2.15 -25.67 -24.36
N ALA A 409 -0.83 -25.82 -24.52
CA ALA A 409 -0.15 -25.45 -25.75
C ALA A 409 -0.56 -26.36 -26.92
N LYS A 410 -0.76 -25.78 -28.10
CA LYS A 410 -1.03 -26.55 -29.33
C LYS A 410 0.17 -27.41 -29.72
N GLY A 411 1.39 -26.89 -29.59
CA GLY A 411 2.65 -27.59 -29.85
C GLY A 411 3.18 -28.38 -28.65
N ASN A 412 4.50 -28.48 -28.55
CA ASN A 412 5.17 -29.15 -27.45
C ASN A 412 5.02 -28.37 -26.14
N ARG A 413 5.12 -29.06 -25.02
CA ARG A 413 5.16 -28.46 -23.69
C ARG A 413 6.45 -27.63 -23.56
N LYS A 414 6.30 -26.38 -23.09
CA LYS A 414 7.41 -25.46 -22.76
C LYS A 414 7.35 -25.11 -21.29
N MET A 415 8.51 -25.00 -20.65
CA MET A 415 8.66 -24.51 -19.29
C MET A 415 9.67 -23.37 -19.27
N GLN A 416 9.42 -22.38 -18.40
CA GLN A 416 10.30 -21.23 -18.14
C GLN A 416 10.76 -21.34 -16.70
N ILE A 417 12.04 -21.43 -16.49
CA ILE A 417 12.62 -21.71 -15.17
C ILE A 417 13.78 -20.76 -14.91
N SER A 418 13.70 -19.97 -13.83
CA SER A 418 14.89 -19.35 -13.25
C SER A 418 15.55 -20.36 -12.32
N LYS A 419 16.76 -20.79 -12.64
CA LYS A 419 17.53 -21.70 -11.78
C LYS A 419 17.91 -21.03 -10.48
N GLU A 420 18.22 -19.73 -10.55
CA GLU A 420 18.54 -18.91 -9.39
C GLU A 420 17.37 -18.82 -8.41
N PHE A 421 16.18 -18.55 -8.91
CA PHE A 421 14.97 -18.55 -8.06
C PHE A 421 14.71 -19.92 -7.41
N LEU A 422 15.03 -21.02 -8.09
CA LEU A 422 14.87 -22.35 -7.51
C LEU A 422 15.90 -22.62 -6.41
N ARG A 423 17.16 -22.20 -6.59
CA ARG A 423 18.20 -22.27 -5.56
C ARG A 423 17.75 -21.50 -4.32
N GLN A 424 17.42 -20.23 -4.49
CA GLN A 424 16.98 -19.34 -3.41
C GLN A 424 15.75 -19.87 -2.67
N ARG A 425 14.76 -20.41 -3.42
CA ARG A 425 13.56 -21.03 -2.86
C ARG A 425 13.91 -22.27 -2.01
N SER A 426 14.84 -23.10 -2.47
CA SER A 426 15.29 -24.28 -1.72
C SER A 426 15.93 -23.87 -0.40
N GLU A 427 16.86 -22.91 -0.44
CA GLU A 427 17.52 -22.40 0.75
C GLU A 427 16.53 -21.73 1.72
N SER A 428 15.58 -20.94 1.19
CA SER A 428 14.52 -20.37 2.01
C SER A 428 13.64 -21.44 2.65
N ARG A 429 13.36 -22.53 1.92
CA ARG A 429 12.62 -23.66 2.48
C ARG A 429 13.38 -24.32 3.63
N GLU A 430 14.68 -24.54 3.51
CA GLU A 430 15.51 -25.09 4.58
C GLU A 430 15.50 -24.16 5.80
N ARG A 431 15.68 -22.86 5.59
CA ARG A 431 15.62 -21.86 6.66
C ARG A 431 14.29 -21.86 7.41
N ILE A 432 13.15 -21.88 6.70
CA ILE A 432 11.83 -21.80 7.36
C ILE A 432 11.43 -23.09 8.11
N ILE A 433 12.05 -24.23 7.83
CA ILE A 433 11.80 -25.50 8.56
C ILE A 433 12.77 -25.71 9.72
N SER A 434 13.86 -24.94 9.80
CA SER A 434 14.77 -24.98 10.95
C SER A 434 14.03 -24.57 12.24
N GLU A 435 14.56 -24.94 13.39
CA GLU A 435 13.97 -24.54 14.68
C GLU A 435 13.79 -23.03 14.80
N THR A 436 14.81 -22.25 14.42
CA THR A 436 14.74 -20.79 14.38
C THR A 436 13.68 -20.31 13.41
N GLY A 437 13.62 -20.87 12.21
CA GLY A 437 12.63 -20.49 11.19
C GLY A 437 11.19 -20.79 11.61
N VAL A 438 10.96 -21.90 12.32
CA VAL A 438 9.65 -22.22 12.90
C VAL A 438 9.25 -21.20 13.95
N LEU A 439 10.17 -20.84 14.87
CA LEU A 439 9.95 -19.86 15.91
C LEU A 439 9.66 -18.47 15.32
N LEU A 440 10.46 -18.02 14.34
CA LEU A 440 10.29 -16.71 13.71
C LEU A 440 8.95 -16.61 12.94
N ARG A 441 8.54 -17.66 12.23
CA ARG A 441 7.24 -17.68 11.55
C ARG A 441 6.06 -17.66 12.53
N MET A 442 6.18 -18.33 13.67
CA MET A 442 5.18 -18.28 14.74
C MET A 442 5.09 -16.85 15.29
N ASN A 443 6.23 -16.23 15.61
CA ASN A 443 6.30 -14.86 16.09
C ASN A 443 5.70 -13.87 15.07
N ARG A 444 5.99 -14.02 13.76
CA ARG A 444 5.38 -13.20 12.72
C ARG A 444 3.85 -13.28 12.75
N SER A 445 3.31 -14.50 12.84
CA SER A 445 1.85 -14.67 12.87
C SER A 445 1.25 -14.01 14.11
N ILE A 446 1.88 -14.14 15.26
CA ILE A 446 1.35 -13.55 16.50
C ILE A 446 1.51 -12.03 16.52
N GLN A 447 2.67 -11.52 16.12
CA GLN A 447 2.97 -10.09 16.24
C GLN A 447 2.40 -9.27 15.07
N ALA A 448 2.70 -9.62 13.82
CA ALA A 448 2.30 -8.83 12.68
C ALA A 448 0.83 -9.05 12.28
N GLU A 449 0.36 -10.31 12.21
CA GLU A 449 -1.07 -10.58 11.97
C GLU A 449 -1.92 -10.13 13.16
N GLY A 450 -1.39 -10.28 14.41
CA GLY A 450 -2.03 -9.80 15.63
C GLY A 450 -2.19 -8.28 15.64
N ALA A 451 -1.17 -7.52 15.21
CA ALA A 451 -1.27 -6.07 15.08
C ALA A 451 -2.38 -5.65 14.12
N PHE A 452 -2.49 -6.30 12.94
CA PHE A 452 -3.60 -6.05 12.03
C PHE A 452 -4.95 -6.49 12.60
N GLY A 453 -4.99 -7.55 13.40
CA GLY A 453 -6.18 -7.97 14.14
C GLY A 453 -6.68 -6.85 15.03
N VAL A 454 -5.82 -6.30 15.89
CA VAL A 454 -6.13 -5.16 16.77
C VAL A 454 -6.57 -3.93 15.96
N ILE A 455 -5.82 -3.53 14.93
CA ILE A 455 -6.17 -2.36 14.10
C ILE A 455 -7.56 -2.51 13.46
N LYS A 456 -7.88 -3.67 12.90
CA LYS A 456 -9.14 -3.87 12.19
C LYS A 456 -10.33 -4.22 13.08
N GLN A 457 -10.13 -4.98 14.14
CA GLN A 457 -11.22 -5.47 14.99
C GLN A 457 -11.40 -4.55 16.21
N ASP A 458 -10.34 -4.36 17.00
CA ASP A 458 -10.46 -3.61 18.25
C ASP A 458 -10.52 -2.11 18.01
N TYR A 459 -9.71 -1.60 17.06
CA TYR A 459 -9.73 -0.19 16.66
C TYR A 459 -10.81 0.12 15.63
N GLY A 460 -11.41 -0.89 14.99
CA GLY A 460 -12.43 -0.72 13.96
C GLY A 460 -11.94 0.01 12.70
N PHE A 461 -10.62 0.13 12.52
CA PHE A 461 -10.04 0.88 11.42
C PHE A 461 -10.01 0.05 10.13
N ARG A 462 -11.11 0.08 9.38
CA ARG A 462 -11.31 -0.68 8.14
C ARG A 462 -11.32 0.19 6.88
N GLN A 463 -11.40 1.50 7.04
CA GLN A 463 -11.47 2.45 5.95
C GLN A 463 -10.74 3.74 6.33
N PHE A 464 -9.97 4.29 5.40
CA PHE A 464 -9.33 5.59 5.57
C PHE A 464 -10.35 6.73 5.53
N LEU A 465 -10.10 7.81 6.26
CA LEU A 465 -10.86 9.05 6.23
C LEU A 465 -10.27 10.04 5.21
N LEU A 466 -8.97 10.01 5.03
CA LEU A 466 -8.24 10.89 4.13
C LEU A 466 -8.08 10.26 2.73
N ARG A 467 -7.63 11.05 1.76
CA ARG A 467 -7.42 10.66 0.36
C ARG A 467 -6.02 11.06 -0.10
N GLY A 468 -5.47 10.25 -1.01
CA GLY A 468 -4.13 10.44 -1.57
C GLY A 468 -3.03 9.89 -0.66
N ASN A 469 -2.00 9.31 -1.27
CA ASN A 469 -0.95 8.53 -0.60
C ASN A 469 -0.36 9.23 0.64
N LYS A 470 0.04 10.51 0.51
CA LYS A 470 0.68 11.25 1.61
C LYS A 470 -0.21 11.35 2.85
N LYS A 471 -1.49 11.69 2.67
CA LYS A 471 -2.43 11.88 3.79
C LYS A 471 -2.88 10.54 4.38
N VAL A 472 -3.07 9.53 3.54
CA VAL A 472 -3.39 8.16 3.94
C VAL A 472 -2.23 7.56 4.75
N ARG A 473 -0.97 7.80 4.34
CA ARG A 473 0.21 7.43 5.12
C ARG A 473 0.25 8.11 6.48
N THR A 474 -0.10 9.41 6.55
CA THR A 474 -0.21 10.13 7.83
C THR A 474 -1.22 9.50 8.77
N GLU A 475 -2.37 9.10 8.24
CA GLU A 475 -3.42 8.44 9.01
C GLU A 475 -2.97 7.07 9.53
N LEU A 476 -2.25 6.30 8.71
CA LEU A 476 -1.69 5.02 9.11
C LEU A 476 -0.59 5.19 10.18
N LEU A 477 0.26 6.21 10.06
CA LEU A 477 1.29 6.53 11.06
C LEU A 477 0.67 6.91 12.41
N LEU A 478 -0.43 7.67 12.41
CA LEU A 478 -1.18 7.94 13.64
C LEU A 478 -1.72 6.67 14.29
N ILE A 479 -2.28 5.75 13.48
CA ILE A 479 -2.76 4.45 13.95
C ILE A 479 -1.60 3.63 14.55
N ALA A 480 -0.45 3.59 13.88
CA ALA A 480 0.73 2.87 14.36
C ALA A 480 1.26 3.44 15.68
N MET A 481 1.34 4.76 15.79
CA MET A 481 1.76 5.41 17.05
C MET A 481 0.76 5.17 18.17
N GLY A 482 -0.55 5.35 17.93
CA GLY A 482 -1.59 5.07 18.92
C GLY A 482 -1.59 3.60 19.37
N TYR A 483 -1.37 2.67 18.44
CA TYR A 483 -1.18 1.25 18.74
C TYR A 483 0.04 1.03 19.65
N ASN A 484 1.18 1.65 19.32
CA ASN A 484 2.41 1.51 20.08
C ASN A 484 2.28 2.09 21.50
N PHE A 485 1.65 3.26 21.67
CA PHE A 485 1.36 3.84 22.99
C PHE A 485 0.50 2.89 23.84
N ASN A 486 -0.61 2.39 23.29
CA ASN A 486 -1.47 1.45 23.98
C ASN A 486 -0.76 0.14 24.32
N LYS A 487 0.12 -0.34 23.43
CA LYS A 487 0.91 -1.54 23.68
C LYS A 487 1.91 -1.32 24.83
N LEU A 488 2.61 -0.20 24.82
CA LEU A 488 3.56 0.17 25.87
C LEU A 488 2.85 0.31 27.22
N HIS A 489 1.77 1.08 27.28
CA HIS A 489 0.97 1.25 28.48
C HIS A 489 0.51 -0.10 29.05
N ASN A 490 -0.04 -0.97 28.22
CA ASN A 490 -0.46 -2.31 28.62
C ASN A 490 0.72 -3.16 29.17
N LYS A 491 1.92 -3.08 28.53
CA LYS A 491 3.08 -3.81 29.04
C LYS A 491 3.54 -3.29 30.40
N ILE A 492 3.48 -1.97 30.63
CA ILE A 492 3.77 -1.34 31.89
C ILE A 492 2.78 -1.82 32.96
N GLN A 493 1.47 -1.73 32.72
CA GLN A 493 0.40 -2.15 33.63
C GLN A 493 0.51 -3.62 34.07
N TYR A 494 0.95 -4.50 33.16
CA TYR A 494 1.09 -5.93 33.45
C TYR A 494 2.52 -6.39 33.78
N ASN A 495 3.45 -5.49 34.03
CA ASN A 495 4.87 -5.80 34.34
C ASN A 495 5.53 -6.70 33.25
N ARG A 496 5.29 -6.37 31.98
CA ARG A 496 5.82 -7.13 30.84
C ARG A 496 6.80 -6.33 29.99
N THR A 497 7.27 -5.19 30.48
CA THR A 497 8.28 -4.36 29.78
C THR A 497 9.56 -5.13 29.54
N GLY A 498 10.18 -4.96 28.38
CA GLY A 498 11.40 -5.66 27.97
C GLY A 498 11.22 -7.14 27.66
N ARG A 499 10.03 -7.72 27.89
CA ARG A 499 9.77 -9.13 27.57
C ARG A 499 9.33 -9.28 26.12
N GLN A 500 10.00 -10.16 25.41
CA GLN A 500 9.55 -10.56 24.07
C GLN A 500 8.64 -11.79 24.19
N LEU A 501 7.59 -11.85 23.36
CA LEU A 501 6.75 -13.04 23.26
C LEU A 501 7.56 -14.17 22.61
N PHE A 502 7.44 -15.36 23.16
CA PHE A 502 8.00 -16.59 22.58
C PHE A 502 9.52 -16.59 22.38
N GLU A 503 10.27 -16.03 23.29
CA GLU A 503 11.68 -16.40 23.45
C GLU A 503 11.76 -17.88 23.87
N LYS A 504 12.68 -18.66 23.26
CA LYS A 504 13.01 -19.97 23.81
C LYS A 504 13.44 -19.73 25.26
N LEU A 505 12.69 -20.29 26.20
CA LEU A 505 13.19 -20.41 27.57
C LEU A 505 14.46 -21.26 27.47
N THR A 506 15.62 -20.63 27.59
CA THR A 506 16.87 -21.35 27.84
C THR A 506 16.67 -22.09 29.14
N ALA A 507 16.59 -23.41 29.01
CA ALA A 507 16.48 -24.32 30.16
C ALA A 507 17.72 -24.23 31.03
#